data_15d5c66eebe695d771ffa80e25258066
#
_entry.id   15d5c66eebe695d771ffa80e25258066
#
_cell.length_a   1.000
_cell.length_b   1.000
_cell.length_c   1.000
_cell.angle_alpha   90.00
_cell.angle_beta   90.00
_cell.angle_gamma   90.00
#
_symmetry.space_group_name_H-M   'P 1'
#
loop_
_entity.id
_entity.type
_entity.pdbx_description
1 polymer ?
#
loop_
_entity_poly.entity_id
_entity_poly.type
_entity_poly.pdbx_seq_one_letter_code
_entity_poly.pdbx_strand_id
1 'polypeptide(L)'
;MLIESGKTTTAQYMSGSTPIPAHKPEIAAATALAAQYIGMQMVYLEGGSGADKSVPNEMVKLVSTLSDIPVIVGGGLKTPEAVREKVNNGASVIVTGNYFEDESNWHMIREFADAVHYKNVEC
;
A
#
# COMPACT_ATOMS: atom_id res chain seq x y z
N MET A 1 9.30 1.36 0.45
CA MET A 1 9.29 2.42 1.52
C MET A 1 8.46 1.92 2.68
N LEU A 2 9.02 1.87 3.88
CA LEU A 2 8.23 1.58 5.09
C LEU A 2 7.44 2.82 5.51
N ILE A 3 6.17 2.62 5.80
CA ILE A 3 5.24 3.66 6.25
C ILE A 3 4.80 3.33 7.68
N GLU A 4 4.75 4.34 8.53
CA GLU A 4 4.27 4.20 9.91
C GLU A 4 2.83 3.66 9.93
N SER A 5 2.60 2.61 10.72
CA SER A 5 1.36 1.84 10.70
C SER A 5 0.76 1.56 12.09
N GLY A 6 1.17 2.35 13.09
CA GLY A 6 0.64 2.31 14.46
C GLY A 6 1.43 1.44 15.43
N LYS A 7 2.25 0.50 14.94
CA LYS A 7 3.14 -0.32 15.76
C LYS A 7 4.42 -0.66 15.02
N THR A 8 5.46 -1.07 15.78
CA THR A 8 6.68 -1.62 15.17
C THR A 8 6.36 -2.94 14.49
N THR A 9 6.65 -3.01 13.18
CA THR A 9 6.48 -4.23 12.39
C THR A 9 7.79 -5.03 12.34
N THR A 10 7.70 -6.31 11.96
CA THR A 10 8.89 -7.16 11.76
C THR A 10 9.84 -6.56 10.73
N ALA A 11 9.31 -6.03 9.62
CA ALA A 11 10.11 -5.38 8.58
C ALA A 11 10.88 -4.18 9.13
N GLN A 12 10.26 -3.35 9.96
CA GLN A 12 10.91 -2.22 10.62
C GLN A 12 12.02 -2.70 11.57
N TYR A 13 11.70 -3.66 12.45
CA TYR A 13 12.65 -4.17 13.43
C TYR A 13 13.88 -4.81 12.78
N MET A 14 13.67 -5.68 11.80
CA MET A 14 14.74 -6.43 11.14
C MET A 14 15.62 -5.55 10.24
N SER A 15 15.03 -4.55 9.58
CA SER A 15 15.80 -3.64 8.71
C SER A 15 16.49 -2.50 9.46
N GLY A 16 16.08 -2.22 10.70
CA GLY A 16 16.54 -1.04 11.45
C GLY A 16 16.12 0.29 10.80
N SER A 17 15.18 0.25 9.85
CA SER A 17 14.74 1.45 9.13
C SER A 17 13.69 2.22 9.92
N THR A 18 13.81 3.54 9.93
CA THR A 18 12.76 4.41 10.45
C THR A 18 11.66 4.57 9.41
N PRO A 19 10.41 4.22 9.70
CA PRO A 19 9.30 4.39 8.75
C PRO A 19 9.05 5.87 8.45
N ILE A 20 8.57 6.15 7.25
CA ILE A 20 8.05 7.48 6.90
C ILE A 20 6.80 7.75 7.75
N PRO A 21 6.72 8.89 8.47
CA PRO A 21 5.56 9.19 9.28
C PRO A 21 4.27 9.23 8.48
N ALA A 22 3.20 8.61 8.99
CA ALA A 22 1.92 8.51 8.30
C ALA A 22 1.30 9.87 7.93
N HIS A 23 1.60 10.91 8.72
CA HIS A 23 1.13 12.29 8.52
C HIS A 23 2.06 13.15 7.65
N LYS A 24 3.04 12.53 6.97
CA LYS A 24 4.02 13.21 6.11
C LYS A 24 4.03 12.63 4.68
N PRO A 25 2.92 12.73 3.94
CA PRO A 25 2.81 12.19 2.59
C PRO A 25 3.83 12.79 1.61
N GLU A 26 4.26 14.03 1.84
CA GLU A 26 5.27 14.72 1.03
C GLU A 26 6.64 14.04 1.07
N ILE A 27 7.01 13.41 2.20
CA ILE A 27 8.28 12.67 2.30
C ILE A 27 8.22 11.40 1.44
N ALA A 28 7.10 10.67 1.46
CA ALA A 28 6.90 9.51 0.62
C ALA A 28 6.91 9.88 -0.87
N ALA A 29 6.26 10.99 -1.24
CA ALA A 29 6.23 11.48 -2.62
C ALA A 29 7.62 11.88 -3.12
N ALA A 30 8.40 12.63 -2.33
CA ALA A 30 9.78 12.99 -2.67
C ALA A 30 10.67 11.74 -2.83
N THR A 31 10.49 10.74 -1.96
CA THR A 31 11.22 9.47 -2.04
C THR A 31 10.83 8.69 -3.30
N ALA A 32 9.56 8.66 -3.69
CA ALA A 32 9.09 8.02 -4.91
C ALA A 32 9.65 8.70 -6.17
N LEU A 33 9.69 10.04 -6.20
CA LEU A 33 10.32 10.79 -7.29
C LEU A 33 11.82 10.48 -7.39
N ALA A 34 12.53 10.45 -6.26
CA ALA A 34 13.94 10.07 -6.26
C ALA A 34 14.15 8.64 -6.79
N ALA A 35 13.29 7.70 -6.39
CA ALA A 35 13.30 6.33 -6.90
C ALA A 35 13.11 6.29 -8.43
N GLN A 36 12.13 7.04 -8.95
CA GLN A 36 11.89 7.15 -10.40
C GLN A 36 13.11 7.71 -11.13
N TYR A 37 13.72 8.79 -10.64
CA TYR A 37 14.88 9.42 -11.27
C TYR A 37 16.15 8.55 -11.28
N ILE A 38 16.31 7.66 -10.31
CA ILE A 38 17.42 6.67 -10.32
C ILE A 38 17.08 5.39 -11.11
N GLY A 39 15.92 5.34 -11.78
CA GLY A 39 15.55 4.26 -12.70
C GLY A 39 14.76 3.11 -12.09
N MET A 40 14.20 3.27 -10.88
CA MET A 40 13.28 2.28 -10.34
C MET A 40 12.00 2.22 -11.18
N GLN A 41 11.48 1.01 -11.40
CA GLN A 41 10.33 0.77 -12.27
C GLN A 41 8.99 0.77 -11.52
N MET A 42 9.01 0.75 -10.20
CA MET A 42 7.84 0.80 -9.32
C MET A 42 8.25 1.19 -7.91
N VAL A 43 7.30 1.64 -7.10
CA VAL A 43 7.49 1.90 -5.67
C VAL A 43 6.49 1.11 -4.84
N TYR A 44 6.92 0.64 -3.67
CA TYR A 44 6.08 -0.07 -2.72
C TYR A 44 5.93 0.75 -1.44
N LEU A 45 4.70 1.12 -1.12
CA LEU A 45 4.29 1.70 0.15
C LEU A 45 3.90 0.57 1.10
N GLU A 46 4.77 0.22 2.04
CA GLU A 46 4.65 -0.94 2.92
C GLU A 46 4.25 -0.52 4.34
N GLY A 47 3.04 -0.88 4.76
CA GLY A 47 2.59 -0.70 6.14
C GLY A 47 3.11 -1.77 7.11
N GLY A 48 3.61 -2.89 6.58
CA GLY A 48 4.08 -4.04 7.34
C GLY A 48 3.04 -5.13 7.51
N SER A 49 3.51 -6.39 7.57
CA SER A 49 2.66 -7.55 7.85
C SER A 49 2.00 -7.40 9.22
N GLY A 50 0.70 -7.63 9.28
CA GLY A 50 -0.09 -7.51 10.51
C GLY A 50 -0.20 -6.08 11.05
N ALA A 51 0.05 -5.07 10.24
CA ALA A 51 -0.07 -3.66 10.61
C ALA A 51 -1.47 -3.33 11.18
N ASP A 52 -1.52 -2.44 12.18
CA ASP A 52 -2.79 -2.00 12.76
C ASP A 52 -3.55 -1.07 11.82
N LYS A 53 -2.79 -0.23 11.07
CA LYS A 53 -3.31 0.72 10.11
C LYS A 53 -2.67 0.49 8.74
N SER A 54 -3.46 0.61 7.69
CA SER A 54 -2.93 0.62 6.32
C SER A 54 -2.29 1.98 5.99
N VAL A 55 -1.50 2.02 4.91
CA VAL A 55 -0.94 3.26 4.37
C VAL A 55 -2.05 4.30 4.16
N PRO A 56 -1.87 5.57 4.59
CA PRO A 56 -2.89 6.61 4.42
C PRO A 56 -3.27 6.83 2.95
N ASN A 57 -4.57 7.01 2.68
CA ASN A 57 -5.09 7.24 1.33
C ASN A 57 -4.50 8.51 0.69
N GLU A 58 -4.33 9.57 1.49
CA GLU A 58 -3.71 10.82 1.04
C GLU A 58 -2.27 10.61 0.57
N MET A 59 -1.51 9.76 1.27
CA MET A 59 -0.14 9.42 0.89
C MET A 59 -0.11 8.65 -0.44
N VAL A 60 -0.98 7.65 -0.61
CA VAL A 60 -1.10 6.91 -1.88
C VAL A 60 -1.42 7.87 -3.02
N LYS A 61 -2.40 8.77 -2.82
CA LYS A 61 -2.81 9.76 -3.81
C LYS A 61 -1.68 10.70 -4.20
N LEU A 62 -0.95 11.24 -3.22
CA LEU A 62 0.13 12.18 -3.49
C LEU A 62 1.28 11.51 -4.25
N VAL A 63 1.69 10.31 -3.82
CA VAL A 63 2.73 9.52 -4.50
C VAL A 63 2.33 9.20 -5.93
N SER A 64 1.11 8.70 -6.16
CA SER A 64 0.63 8.35 -7.51
C SER A 64 0.40 9.57 -8.42
N THR A 65 0.20 10.75 -7.86
CA THR A 65 0.04 12.00 -8.63
C THR A 65 1.39 12.57 -9.07
N LEU A 66 2.41 12.44 -8.25
CA LEU A 66 3.72 13.06 -8.50
C LEU A 66 4.74 12.12 -9.16
N SER A 67 4.54 10.80 -9.11
CA SER A 67 5.41 9.83 -9.78
C SER A 67 4.67 9.14 -10.92
N ASP A 68 5.38 8.87 -12.03
CA ASP A 68 4.83 8.19 -13.21
C ASP A 68 4.97 6.66 -13.14
N ILE A 69 5.66 6.14 -12.11
CA ILE A 69 5.87 4.71 -11.95
C ILE A 69 4.77 4.07 -11.10
N PRO A 70 4.40 2.79 -11.35
CA PRO A 70 3.36 2.10 -10.60
C PRO A 70 3.58 2.10 -9.10
N VAL A 71 2.49 2.31 -8.35
CA VAL A 71 2.48 2.32 -6.89
C VAL A 71 1.88 1.03 -6.37
N ILE A 72 2.67 0.27 -5.62
CA ILE A 72 2.24 -0.92 -4.89
C ILE A 72 1.89 -0.50 -3.47
N VAL A 73 0.79 -1.01 -2.92
CA VAL A 73 0.37 -0.74 -1.54
C VAL A 73 0.09 -2.05 -0.83
N GLY A 74 0.66 -2.23 0.37
CA GLY A 74 0.42 -3.40 1.21
C GLY A 74 0.53 -3.11 2.70
N GLY A 75 0.10 -4.08 3.49
CA GLY A 75 0.07 -4.00 4.94
C GLY A 75 -1.23 -3.39 5.51
N GLY A 76 -1.82 -4.08 6.48
CA GLY A 76 -3.00 -3.61 7.21
C GLY A 76 -4.31 -3.57 6.42
N LEU A 77 -4.37 -4.20 5.25
CA LEU A 77 -5.59 -4.27 4.42
C LEU A 77 -6.43 -5.48 4.82
N LYS A 78 -7.58 -5.24 5.42
CA LYS A 78 -8.44 -6.27 6.01
C LYS A 78 -9.85 -6.34 5.42
N THR A 79 -10.22 -5.40 4.54
CA THR A 79 -11.56 -5.36 3.92
C THR A 79 -11.47 -4.97 2.44
N PRO A 80 -12.43 -5.43 1.60
CA PRO A 80 -12.51 -5.05 0.20
C PRO A 80 -12.66 -3.53 0.00
N GLU A 81 -13.37 -2.85 0.91
CA GLU A 81 -13.58 -1.40 0.87
C GLU A 81 -12.24 -0.67 1.03
N ALA A 82 -11.41 -1.07 2.00
CA ALA A 82 -10.09 -0.49 2.20
C ALA A 82 -9.19 -0.69 0.98
N VAL A 83 -9.27 -1.85 0.33
CA VAL A 83 -8.56 -2.14 -0.93
C VAL A 83 -9.03 -1.21 -2.05
N ARG A 84 -10.36 -1.09 -2.24
CA ARG A 84 -10.95 -0.19 -3.25
C ARG A 84 -10.53 1.26 -3.05
N GLU A 85 -10.47 1.72 -1.81
CA GLU A 85 -9.97 3.06 -1.50
C GLU A 85 -8.53 3.28 -1.96
N LYS A 86 -7.62 2.30 -1.78
CA LYS A 86 -6.24 2.40 -2.27
C LYS A 86 -6.21 2.52 -3.79
N VAL A 87 -6.98 1.69 -4.50
CA VAL A 87 -7.09 1.74 -5.97
C VAL A 87 -7.65 3.08 -6.43
N ASN A 88 -8.68 3.61 -5.74
CA ASN A 88 -9.24 4.93 -6.04
C ASN A 88 -8.24 6.07 -5.85
N ASN A 89 -7.31 5.91 -4.92
CA ASN A 89 -6.25 6.88 -4.66
C ASN A 89 -4.98 6.64 -5.50
N GLY A 90 -5.01 5.73 -6.47
CA GLY A 90 -3.95 5.58 -7.47
C GLY A 90 -3.01 4.40 -7.24
N ALA A 91 -3.31 3.49 -6.31
CA ALA A 91 -2.57 2.22 -6.22
C ALA A 91 -2.77 1.40 -7.50
N SER A 92 -1.66 0.94 -8.09
CA SER A 92 -1.65 0.08 -9.28
C SER A 92 -1.68 -1.40 -8.91
N VAL A 93 -1.11 -1.75 -7.77
CA VAL A 93 -1.03 -3.12 -7.25
C VAL A 93 -1.34 -3.11 -5.76
N ILE A 94 -2.13 -4.09 -5.33
CA ILE A 94 -2.43 -4.32 -3.90
C ILE A 94 -1.79 -5.62 -3.46
N VAL A 95 -1.14 -5.58 -2.29
CA VAL A 95 -0.58 -6.77 -1.63
C VAL A 95 -1.33 -7.02 -0.33
N THR A 96 -1.96 -8.16 -0.24
CA THR A 96 -2.61 -8.66 0.97
C THR A 96 -2.01 -10.03 1.31
N GLY A 97 -1.61 -10.23 2.54
CA GLY A 97 -1.00 -11.51 2.98
C GLY A 97 -1.59 -11.94 4.32
N ASN A 98 -1.23 -11.26 5.38
CA ASN A 98 -1.57 -11.63 6.75
C ASN A 98 -3.06 -11.93 7.00
N TYR A 99 -3.99 -11.21 6.34
CA TYR A 99 -5.42 -11.46 6.44
C TYR A 99 -5.82 -12.86 5.93
N PHE A 100 -5.15 -13.35 4.89
CA PHE A 100 -5.43 -14.65 4.26
C PHE A 100 -4.56 -15.81 4.80
N GLU A 101 -3.70 -15.57 5.78
CA GLU A 101 -3.04 -16.62 6.56
C GLU A 101 -4.06 -17.41 7.37
N ASP A 102 -5.18 -16.80 7.76
CA ASP A 102 -6.34 -17.49 8.32
C ASP A 102 -7.25 -18.00 7.20
N GLU A 103 -7.33 -19.34 7.07
CA GLU A 103 -8.14 -20.01 6.05
C GLU A 103 -9.63 -19.64 6.10
N SER A 104 -10.14 -19.24 7.28
CA SER A 104 -11.52 -18.80 7.44
C SER A 104 -11.84 -17.56 6.60
N ASN A 105 -10.83 -16.79 6.18
CA ASN A 105 -10.97 -15.59 5.36
C ASN A 105 -10.89 -15.86 3.84
N TRP A 106 -10.59 -17.09 3.42
CA TRP A 106 -10.40 -17.40 1.98
C TRP A 106 -11.64 -17.14 1.14
N HIS A 107 -12.83 -17.24 1.72
CA HIS A 107 -14.07 -16.91 1.02
C HIS A 107 -14.13 -15.45 0.55
N MET A 108 -13.33 -14.53 1.17
CA MET A 108 -13.25 -13.12 0.81
C MET A 108 -12.29 -12.82 -0.36
N ILE A 109 -11.47 -13.79 -0.80
CA ILE A 109 -10.46 -13.55 -1.87
C ILE A 109 -11.10 -12.96 -3.12
N ARG A 110 -12.27 -13.47 -3.52
CA ARG A 110 -12.98 -12.97 -4.70
C ARG A 110 -13.40 -11.52 -4.54
N GLU A 111 -13.95 -11.15 -3.38
CA GLU A 111 -14.39 -9.78 -3.10
C GLU A 111 -13.22 -8.79 -3.08
N PHE A 112 -12.06 -9.23 -2.56
CA PHE A 112 -10.82 -8.44 -2.63
C PHE A 112 -10.35 -8.25 -4.08
N ALA A 113 -10.35 -9.32 -4.89
CA ALA A 113 -9.99 -9.24 -6.30
C ALA A 113 -10.94 -8.33 -7.08
N ASP A 114 -12.25 -8.45 -6.87
CA ASP A 114 -13.26 -7.59 -7.48
C ASP A 114 -13.08 -6.12 -7.07
N ALA A 115 -12.69 -5.86 -5.81
CA ALA A 115 -12.39 -4.52 -5.33
C ALA A 115 -11.17 -3.88 -6.02
N VAL A 116 -10.16 -4.68 -6.39
CA VAL A 116 -8.99 -4.22 -7.15
C VAL A 116 -9.34 -3.94 -8.61
N HIS A 117 -10.13 -4.81 -9.24
CA HIS A 117 -10.34 -4.82 -10.69
C HIS A 117 -11.62 -4.12 -11.15
N TYR A 118 -12.40 -3.50 -10.25
CA TYR A 118 -13.70 -2.93 -10.59
C TYR A 118 -13.66 -1.86 -11.70
N LYS A 119 -12.55 -1.13 -11.85
CA LYS A 119 -12.37 -0.13 -12.92
C LYS A 119 -12.23 -0.75 -14.32
N ASN A 120 -11.92 -2.04 -14.40
CA ASN A 120 -11.77 -2.75 -15.66
C ASN A 120 -13.09 -3.34 -16.18
N VAL A 121 -14.20 -3.16 -15.45
CA VAL A 121 -15.52 -3.70 -15.78
C VAL A 121 -16.43 -2.65 -16.47
N GLU A 122 -16.03 -1.37 -16.46
CA GLU A 122 -16.69 -0.30 -17.22
C GLU A 122 -16.10 -0.21 -18.64
N CYS A 123 -16.46 -1.18 -19.45
CA CYS A 123 -16.34 -1.12 -20.92
C CYS A 123 -17.71 -0.97 -21.54
#